data_c8958ca8947f8f26f291fa2056319e64
#
_entry.id   c8958ca8947f8f26f291fa2056319e64
#
_cell.length_a   1.000
_cell.length_b   1.000
_cell.length_c   1.000
_cell.angle_alpha   90.00
_cell.angle_beta   90.00
_cell.angle_gamma   90.00
#
_symmetry.space_group_name_H-M   'P 1'
#
loop_
_entity.id
_entity.type
_entity.pdbx_description
1 polymer ?
#
loop_
_entity_poly.entity_id
_entity_poly.type
_entity_poly.pdbx_seq_one_letter_code
_entity_poly.pdbx_strand_id
1 'polypeptide(L)'
;ITTTYGIGIDEMLHILNKKAGVLGVSGVSSDFRDLDNAAAEGNERAQLALDMFHYWVAKVAGSYVAAMNGVDAIVFTAGVGENSKSSRAAIAEYFGYLGVTIDEEANSKRGEDVCISTPDSKVKVFVIPTNEELVIARDTRDIVCKK
;
A
#
# COMPACT_ATOMS: atom_id res chain seq x y z
N ILE A 1 10.31 26.03 5.12
CA ILE A 1 10.08 25.39 6.43
C ILE A 1 11.33 25.51 7.29
N THR A 2 12.49 25.01 6.87
CA THR A 2 13.74 25.11 7.65
C THR A 2 14.08 26.56 8.03
N THR A 3 14.02 27.47 7.07
CA THR A 3 14.28 28.89 7.28
C THR A 3 13.24 29.56 8.18
N THR A 4 11.97 29.20 8.01
CA THR A 4 10.84 29.84 8.73
C THR A 4 10.77 29.41 10.19
N TYR A 5 11.08 28.15 10.47
CA TYR A 5 10.97 27.55 11.81
C TYR A 5 12.32 27.34 12.49
N GLY A 6 13.44 27.67 11.85
CA GLY A 6 14.77 27.48 12.40
C GLY A 6 15.17 26.00 12.59
N ILE A 7 14.51 25.10 11.88
CA ILE A 7 14.71 23.64 11.99
C ILE A 7 15.92 23.22 11.16
N GLY A 8 16.86 22.52 11.77
CA GLY A 8 18.02 21.93 11.06
C GLY A 8 17.63 20.79 10.13
N ILE A 9 18.55 20.41 9.22
CA ILE A 9 18.26 19.35 8.23
C ILE A 9 17.97 18.00 8.90
N ASP A 10 18.71 17.65 9.93
CA ASP A 10 18.55 16.35 10.63
C ASP A 10 17.19 16.27 11.33
N GLU A 11 16.77 17.37 11.98
CA GLU A 11 15.45 17.46 12.59
C GLU A 11 14.34 17.41 11.54
N MET A 12 14.52 18.08 10.40
CA MET A 12 13.58 18.03 9.30
C MET A 12 13.45 16.60 8.74
N LEU A 13 14.56 15.90 8.53
CA LEU A 13 14.54 14.51 8.10
C LEU A 13 13.86 13.60 9.12
N HIS A 14 14.09 13.84 10.43
CA HIS A 14 13.37 13.10 11.47
C HIS A 14 11.85 13.35 11.41
N ILE A 15 11.43 14.60 11.24
CA ILE A 15 9.98 14.94 11.12
C ILE A 15 9.38 14.21 9.90
N LEU A 16 10.02 14.32 8.73
CA LEU A 16 9.51 13.73 7.50
C LEU A 16 9.43 12.20 7.56
N ASN A 17 10.43 11.55 8.16
CA ASN A 17 10.51 10.09 8.21
C ASN A 17 9.73 9.46 9.36
N LYS A 18 9.50 10.19 10.47
CA LYS A 18 8.96 9.61 11.71
C LYS A 18 7.69 10.26 12.25
N LYS A 19 7.36 11.50 11.82
CA LYS A 19 6.23 12.27 12.37
C LYS A 19 5.23 12.72 11.29
N ALA A 20 5.60 12.63 10.01
CA ALA A 20 4.74 12.98 8.88
C ALA A 20 3.90 11.77 8.41
N GLY A 21 3.34 11.89 7.20
CA GLY A 21 2.53 10.84 6.61
C GLY A 21 1.23 10.58 7.37
N VAL A 22 0.82 9.31 7.43
CA VAL A 22 -0.46 8.94 8.08
C VAL A 22 -0.47 9.25 9.57
N LEU A 23 0.68 9.17 10.26
CA LEU A 23 0.79 9.60 11.65
C LEU A 23 0.54 11.11 11.79
N GLY A 24 1.16 11.92 10.94
CA GLY A 24 1.01 13.39 10.98
C GLY A 24 -0.41 13.85 10.69
N VAL A 25 -1.13 13.14 9.81
CA VAL A 25 -2.53 13.43 9.48
C VAL A 25 -3.46 12.93 10.58
N SER A 26 -3.33 11.68 10.99
CA SER A 26 -4.22 11.06 11.98
C SER A 26 -3.99 11.58 13.40
N GLY A 27 -2.73 11.78 13.78
CA GLY A 27 -2.32 11.98 15.17
C GLY A 27 -2.46 10.73 16.03
N VAL A 28 -2.68 9.55 15.43
CA VAL A 28 -2.93 8.28 16.14
C VAL A 28 -1.70 7.38 16.06
N SER A 29 -1.37 6.88 14.87
CA SER A 29 -0.31 5.89 14.68
C SER A 29 0.24 5.94 13.25
N SER A 30 1.42 5.35 13.05
CA SER A 30 1.96 5.01 11.73
C SER A 30 1.59 3.59 11.29
N ASP A 31 1.01 2.78 12.17
CA ASP A 31 0.55 1.42 11.87
C ASP A 31 -0.88 1.47 11.32
N PHE A 32 -1.07 0.87 10.14
CA PHE A 32 -2.38 0.84 9.47
C PHE A 32 -3.45 0.08 10.25
N ARG A 33 -3.07 -0.92 11.05
CA ARG A 33 -4.02 -1.65 11.91
C ARG A 33 -4.62 -0.75 12.99
N ASP A 34 -3.78 0.12 13.58
CA ASP A 34 -4.24 1.09 14.57
C ASP A 34 -5.16 2.14 13.93
N LEU A 35 -4.84 2.55 12.68
CA LEU A 35 -5.68 3.49 11.93
C LEU A 35 -7.02 2.88 11.55
N ASP A 36 -7.04 1.62 11.06
CA ASP A 36 -8.28 0.90 10.74
C ASP A 36 -9.16 0.77 11.99
N ASN A 37 -8.58 0.41 13.15
CA ASN A 37 -9.32 0.30 14.41
C ASN A 37 -9.86 1.67 14.87
N ALA A 38 -9.03 2.71 14.86
CA ALA A 38 -9.46 4.05 15.27
C ALA A 38 -10.56 4.61 14.34
N ALA A 39 -10.45 4.37 13.02
CA ALA A 39 -11.48 4.77 12.06
C ALA A 39 -12.81 4.03 12.32
N ALA A 40 -12.75 2.72 12.60
CA ALA A 40 -13.93 1.92 12.94
C ALA A 40 -14.61 2.40 14.24
N GLU A 41 -13.85 2.99 15.18
CA GLU A 41 -14.34 3.63 16.40
C GLU A 41 -14.87 5.07 16.17
N GLY A 42 -14.84 5.57 14.93
CA GLY A 42 -15.35 6.88 14.54
C GLY A 42 -14.32 8.01 14.59
N ASN A 43 -13.02 7.71 14.63
CA ASN A 43 -11.99 8.74 14.55
C ASN A 43 -11.87 9.26 13.11
N GLU A 44 -12.43 10.44 12.85
CA GLU A 44 -12.46 11.08 11.53
C GLU A 44 -11.05 11.37 10.97
N ARG A 45 -10.06 11.67 11.82
CA ARG A 45 -8.70 11.93 11.36
C ARG A 45 -7.97 10.65 10.94
N ALA A 46 -8.25 9.53 11.61
CA ALA A 46 -7.74 8.24 11.19
C ALA A 46 -8.33 7.84 9.83
N GLN A 47 -9.64 8.01 9.65
CA GLN A 47 -10.31 7.79 8.37
C GLN A 47 -9.72 8.67 7.27
N LEU A 48 -9.55 9.98 7.53
CA LEU A 48 -8.95 10.91 6.57
C LEU A 48 -7.52 10.47 6.17
N ALA A 49 -6.72 10.01 7.13
CA ALA A 49 -5.36 9.53 6.84
C ALA A 49 -5.36 8.30 5.93
N LEU A 50 -6.29 7.36 6.14
CA LEU A 50 -6.49 6.20 5.28
C LEU A 50 -6.95 6.62 3.87
N ASP A 51 -7.94 7.48 3.77
CA ASP A 51 -8.48 7.97 2.49
C ASP A 51 -7.40 8.70 1.68
N MET A 52 -6.60 9.55 2.33
CA MET A 52 -5.47 10.23 1.69
C MET A 52 -4.43 9.23 1.16
N PHE A 53 -4.12 8.20 1.93
CA PHE A 53 -3.19 7.16 1.51
C PHE A 53 -3.74 6.39 0.29
N HIS A 54 -4.99 5.91 0.36
CA HIS A 54 -5.63 5.18 -0.74
C HIS A 54 -5.69 6.01 -2.02
N TYR A 55 -6.07 7.28 -1.90
CA TYR A 55 -6.09 8.22 -3.02
C TYR A 55 -4.70 8.39 -3.66
N TRP A 56 -3.64 8.58 -2.84
CA TRP A 56 -2.31 8.76 -3.38
C TRP A 56 -1.77 7.51 -4.07
N VAL A 57 -2.00 6.33 -3.51
CA VAL A 57 -1.62 5.06 -4.16
C VAL A 57 -2.34 4.93 -5.50
N ALA A 58 -3.65 5.15 -5.52
CA ALA A 58 -4.44 5.08 -6.75
C ALA A 58 -3.97 6.11 -7.80
N LYS A 59 -3.68 7.35 -7.38
CA LYS A 59 -3.20 8.40 -8.26
C LYS A 59 -1.85 8.06 -8.91
N VAL A 60 -0.91 7.56 -8.12
CA VAL A 60 0.41 7.14 -8.64
C VAL A 60 0.27 5.93 -9.57
N ALA A 61 -0.47 4.91 -9.16
CA ALA A 61 -0.73 3.74 -10.01
C ALA A 61 -1.48 4.13 -11.30
N GLY A 62 -2.47 5.03 -11.22
CA GLY A 62 -3.17 5.58 -12.38
C GLY A 62 -2.24 6.31 -13.37
N SER A 63 -1.20 6.98 -12.87
CA SER A 63 -0.20 7.60 -13.74
C SER A 63 0.60 6.55 -14.54
N TYR A 64 0.87 5.40 -13.95
CA TYR A 64 1.52 4.28 -14.65
C TYR A 64 0.58 3.64 -15.69
N VAL A 65 -0.71 3.51 -15.36
CA VAL A 65 -1.72 3.06 -16.34
C VAL A 65 -1.72 3.94 -17.58
N ALA A 66 -1.67 5.26 -17.38
CA ALA A 66 -1.60 6.22 -18.48
C ALA A 66 -0.28 6.08 -19.28
N ALA A 67 0.86 5.94 -18.60
CA ALA A 67 2.17 5.78 -19.25
C ALA A 67 2.28 4.47 -20.06
N MET A 68 1.63 3.40 -19.60
CA MET A 68 1.60 2.10 -20.28
C MET A 68 0.50 2.01 -21.36
N ASN A 69 -0.35 3.01 -21.48
CA ASN A 69 -1.54 3.01 -22.34
C ASN A 69 -2.53 1.87 -22.00
N GLY A 70 -2.70 1.59 -20.72
CA GLY A 70 -3.57 0.55 -20.19
C GLY A 70 -2.83 -0.39 -19.25
N VAL A 71 -3.54 -1.36 -18.69
CA VAL A 71 -3.02 -2.36 -17.76
C VAL A 71 -3.85 -3.64 -17.86
N ASP A 72 -3.20 -4.79 -17.78
CA ASP A 72 -3.86 -6.11 -17.78
C ASP A 72 -4.08 -6.61 -16.35
N ALA A 73 -3.19 -6.24 -15.43
CA ALA A 73 -3.24 -6.67 -14.04
C ALA A 73 -2.68 -5.61 -13.08
N ILE A 74 -3.25 -5.58 -11.87
CA ILE A 74 -2.75 -4.83 -10.71
C ILE A 74 -2.31 -5.85 -9.66
N VAL A 75 -1.11 -5.66 -9.10
CA VAL A 75 -0.56 -6.56 -8.08
C VAL A 75 -0.34 -5.80 -6.79
N PHE A 76 -0.95 -6.28 -5.72
CA PHE A 76 -0.68 -5.86 -4.35
C PHE A 76 0.37 -6.77 -3.72
N THR A 77 1.36 -6.18 -3.05
CA THR A 77 2.46 -6.88 -2.42
C THR A 77 2.95 -6.10 -1.20
N ALA A 78 3.87 -6.68 -0.45
CA ALA A 78 4.47 -6.11 0.77
C ALA A 78 3.45 -5.73 1.86
N GLY A 79 3.90 -5.10 2.93
CA GLY A 79 3.18 -4.88 4.19
C GLY A 79 1.68 -4.60 4.08
N VAL A 80 1.29 -3.40 3.64
CA VAL A 80 -0.13 -3.00 3.52
C VAL A 80 -0.83 -3.76 2.40
N GLY A 81 -0.15 -3.95 1.25
CA GLY A 81 -0.73 -4.65 0.10
C GLY A 81 -1.11 -6.09 0.41
N GLU A 82 -0.31 -6.82 1.18
CA GLU A 82 -0.58 -8.19 1.57
C GLU A 82 -1.57 -8.31 2.73
N ASN A 83 -1.52 -7.38 3.70
CA ASN A 83 -2.18 -7.57 5.00
C ASN A 83 -3.48 -6.77 5.19
N SER A 84 -3.73 -5.71 4.41
CA SER A 84 -4.93 -4.88 4.55
C SER A 84 -5.91 -5.10 3.40
N LYS A 85 -6.92 -5.94 3.64
CA LYS A 85 -8.01 -6.15 2.67
C LYS A 85 -8.84 -4.89 2.44
N SER A 86 -9.01 -4.06 3.47
CA SER A 86 -9.71 -2.77 3.39
C SER A 86 -9.00 -1.81 2.45
N SER A 87 -7.68 -1.67 2.61
CA SER A 87 -6.88 -0.82 1.72
C SER A 87 -6.87 -1.32 0.28
N ARG A 88 -6.77 -2.64 0.05
CA ARG A 88 -6.84 -3.19 -1.31
C ARG A 88 -8.17 -2.88 -1.99
N ALA A 89 -9.30 -3.09 -1.27
CA ALA A 89 -10.62 -2.79 -1.80
C ALA A 89 -10.77 -1.30 -2.12
N ALA A 90 -10.44 -0.41 -1.16
CA ALA A 90 -10.53 1.03 -1.32
C ALA A 90 -9.66 1.57 -2.48
N ILE A 91 -8.43 1.04 -2.63
CA ILE A 91 -7.56 1.42 -3.76
C ILE A 91 -8.13 0.90 -5.09
N ALA A 92 -8.65 -0.33 -5.11
CA ALA A 92 -9.19 -0.94 -6.33
C ALA A 92 -10.43 -0.22 -6.85
N GLU A 93 -11.26 0.38 -5.99
CA GLU A 93 -12.44 1.18 -6.37
C GLU A 93 -12.08 2.32 -7.33
N TYR A 94 -10.91 2.95 -7.16
CA TYR A 94 -10.44 4.00 -8.07
C TYR A 94 -10.21 3.51 -9.50
N PHE A 95 -10.08 2.21 -9.71
CA PHE A 95 -9.87 1.59 -11.02
C PHE A 95 -11.13 0.98 -11.64
N GLY A 96 -12.31 1.29 -11.08
CA GLY A 96 -13.60 0.88 -11.64
C GLY A 96 -13.79 1.29 -13.11
N TYR A 97 -13.23 2.42 -13.53
CA TYR A 97 -13.24 2.88 -14.93
C TYR A 97 -12.47 1.96 -15.89
N LEU A 98 -11.55 1.13 -15.37
CA LEU A 98 -10.85 0.08 -16.13
C LEU A 98 -11.61 -1.25 -16.09
N GLY A 99 -12.74 -1.31 -15.42
CA GLY A 99 -13.52 -2.54 -15.23
C GLY A 99 -12.93 -3.46 -14.16
N VAL A 100 -12.26 -2.90 -13.16
CA VAL A 100 -11.83 -3.64 -11.96
C VAL A 100 -13.05 -3.90 -11.07
N THR A 101 -13.20 -5.14 -10.63
CA THR A 101 -14.20 -5.55 -9.66
C THR A 101 -13.56 -6.55 -8.69
N ILE A 102 -13.66 -6.30 -7.39
CA ILE A 102 -13.07 -7.14 -6.34
C ILE A 102 -14.06 -8.22 -5.89
N ASP A 103 -13.54 -9.41 -5.68
CA ASP A 103 -14.20 -10.52 -5.01
C ASP A 103 -13.86 -10.44 -3.51
N GLU A 104 -14.85 -10.14 -2.68
CA GLU A 104 -14.69 -9.93 -1.24
C GLU A 104 -14.16 -11.19 -0.51
N GLU A 105 -14.60 -12.38 -0.92
CA GLU A 105 -14.16 -13.63 -0.33
C GLU A 105 -12.69 -13.91 -0.68
N ALA A 106 -12.33 -13.79 -1.95
CA ALA A 106 -10.95 -13.93 -2.41
C ALA A 106 -10.05 -12.87 -1.76
N ASN A 107 -10.51 -11.62 -1.62
CA ASN A 107 -9.77 -10.53 -0.98
C ASN A 107 -9.52 -10.76 0.53
N SER A 108 -10.23 -11.67 1.16
CA SER A 108 -10.02 -12.01 2.58
C SER A 108 -8.85 -12.98 2.81
N LYS A 109 -8.38 -13.67 1.77
CA LYS A 109 -7.28 -14.65 1.85
C LYS A 109 -5.93 -13.96 2.11
N ARG A 110 -5.01 -14.70 2.75
CA ARG A 110 -3.68 -14.21 3.13
C ARG A 110 -2.62 -15.30 2.97
N GLY A 111 -1.38 -14.88 2.74
CA GLY A 111 -0.21 -15.78 2.78
C GLY A 111 -0.03 -16.67 1.55
N GLU A 112 -0.77 -16.43 0.50
CA GLU A 112 -0.69 -17.17 -0.76
C GLU A 112 -0.86 -16.22 -1.96
N ASP A 113 -0.41 -16.65 -3.13
CA ASP A 113 -0.69 -15.96 -4.38
C ASP A 113 -2.18 -16.14 -4.70
N VAL A 114 -2.91 -15.03 -4.77
CA VAL A 114 -4.36 -15.07 -4.99
C VAL A 114 -4.82 -14.00 -5.97
N CYS A 115 -5.68 -14.38 -6.91
CA CYS A 115 -6.45 -13.44 -7.71
C CYS A 115 -7.66 -13.00 -6.88
N ILE A 116 -7.74 -11.70 -6.57
CA ILE A 116 -8.79 -11.11 -5.74
C ILE A 116 -9.83 -10.35 -6.54
N SER A 117 -9.77 -10.39 -7.87
CA SER A 117 -10.80 -9.83 -8.74
C SER A 117 -11.81 -10.89 -9.16
N THR A 118 -13.03 -10.47 -9.43
CA THR A 118 -14.08 -11.35 -9.96
C THR A 118 -13.72 -11.93 -11.33
N PRO A 119 -14.31 -13.07 -11.75
CA PRO A 119 -14.03 -13.68 -13.05
C PRO A 119 -14.30 -12.75 -14.25
N ASP A 120 -15.29 -11.87 -14.15
CA ASP A 120 -15.70 -10.90 -15.17
C ASP A 120 -14.94 -9.57 -15.11
N SER A 121 -14.09 -9.36 -14.10
CA SER A 121 -13.21 -8.18 -14.02
C SER A 121 -12.31 -8.11 -15.25
N LYS A 122 -12.30 -6.97 -15.95
CA LYS A 122 -11.51 -6.76 -17.16
C LYS A 122 -10.01 -6.70 -16.86
N VAL A 123 -9.65 -5.97 -15.81
CA VAL A 123 -8.28 -5.92 -15.28
C VAL A 123 -8.23 -6.85 -14.07
N LYS A 124 -7.28 -7.77 -14.05
CA LYS A 124 -7.13 -8.69 -12.94
C LYS A 124 -6.40 -8.04 -11.78
N VAL A 125 -6.77 -8.44 -10.56
CA VAL A 125 -6.12 -7.95 -9.35
C VAL A 125 -5.59 -9.14 -8.55
N PHE A 126 -4.31 -9.08 -8.23
CA PHE A 126 -3.62 -10.14 -7.49
C PHE A 126 -3.05 -9.62 -6.17
N VAL A 127 -2.95 -10.51 -5.19
CA VAL A 127 -2.07 -10.36 -4.04
C VAL A 127 -0.97 -11.39 -4.19
N ILE A 128 0.27 -10.94 -4.17
CA ILE A 128 1.46 -11.79 -4.30
C ILE A 128 2.39 -11.47 -3.14
N PRO A 129 2.55 -12.38 -2.16
CA PRO A 129 3.46 -12.18 -1.03
C PRO A 129 4.91 -12.01 -1.48
N THR A 130 5.59 -11.05 -0.89
CA THR A 130 7.04 -10.91 -1.05
C THR A 130 7.78 -11.99 -0.28
N ASN A 131 8.87 -12.48 -0.83
CA ASN A 131 9.74 -13.45 -0.17
C ASN A 131 11.19 -12.89 -0.12
N GLU A 132 11.37 -11.83 0.68
CA GLU A 132 12.66 -11.15 0.82
C GLU A 132 13.71 -12.05 1.46
N GLU A 133 13.31 -12.89 2.41
CA GLU A 133 14.21 -13.84 3.09
C GLU A 133 14.84 -14.82 2.12
N LEU A 134 14.07 -15.31 1.15
CA LEU A 134 14.59 -16.23 0.12
C LEU A 134 15.62 -15.54 -0.77
N VAL A 135 15.41 -14.27 -1.13
CA VAL A 135 16.36 -13.50 -1.94
C VAL A 135 17.64 -13.32 -1.17
N ILE A 136 17.59 -12.88 0.09
CA ILE A 136 18.75 -12.73 0.98
C ILE A 136 19.49 -14.06 1.13
N ALA A 137 18.76 -15.16 1.34
CA ALA A 137 19.37 -16.49 1.48
C ALA A 137 20.11 -16.93 0.19
N ARG A 138 19.50 -16.69 -0.98
CA ARG A 138 20.13 -16.99 -2.29
C ARG A 138 21.38 -16.15 -2.53
N ASP A 139 21.31 -14.85 -2.30
CA ASP A 139 22.43 -13.94 -2.49
C ASP A 139 23.58 -14.28 -1.52
N THR A 140 23.27 -14.56 -0.26
CA THR A 140 24.24 -15.01 0.74
C THR A 140 24.94 -16.30 0.29
N ARG A 141 24.18 -17.31 -0.13
CA ARG A 141 24.72 -18.56 -0.68
C ARG A 141 25.66 -18.27 -1.85
N ASP A 142 25.23 -17.46 -2.79
CA ASP A 142 25.99 -17.19 -4.02
C ASP A 142 27.29 -16.42 -3.75
N ILE A 143 27.29 -15.56 -2.74
CA ILE A 143 28.52 -14.86 -2.29
C ILE A 143 29.48 -15.82 -1.57
N VAL A 144 28.96 -16.63 -0.65
CA VAL A 144 29.79 -17.52 0.17
C VAL A 144 30.30 -18.74 -0.61
N CYS A 145 29.48 -19.27 -1.55
CA CYS A 145 29.84 -20.47 -2.31
C CYS A 145 30.58 -20.18 -3.63
N LYS A 146 30.69 -18.93 -4.06
CA LYS A 146 31.58 -18.54 -5.15
C LYS A 146 33.00 -18.54 -4.62
N LYS A 147 33.68 -19.69 -4.67
CA LYS A 147 35.13 -19.81 -4.60
C LYS A 147 35.74 -19.95 -5.99
#